data_e5828db131a3f159a957d23bb5abf906
#
_entry.id   e5828db131a3f159a957d23bb5abf906
#
_cell.length_a   1.000
_cell.length_b   1.000
_cell.length_c   1.000
_cell.angle_alpha   90.00
_cell.angle_beta   90.00
_cell.angle_gamma   90.00
#
_symmetry.space_group_name_H-M   'P 1'
#
loop_
_entity.id
_entity.type
_entity.pdbx_description
1 polymer ?
#
loop_
_entity_poly.entity_id
_entity_poly.type
_entity_poly.pdbx_seq_one_letter_code
_entity_poly.pdbx_strand_id
1 'polypeptide(L)'
;NKNVYFLDSKTVDCVPIDDLGVDVYGLSYYKNEITEPLYDDIQIKNPYRINILVAHGGDDKHIPINKRKIMLEGFDYVAFGHIHIPDLDEANRMAYSGSLEPIDVNEIGPRGFIYGEVTKQNLNIRFQSFSKREYKHAEMTVTTNATNMELRHTLMEFIEKEGRDNIYKVTIVGYRNPDFDIDLEGLAQVGNVVSVTDRTEPDYDFEELYERNKDNLLGMFI
;
A
#
# COMPACT_ATOMS: atom_id res chain seq x y z
N ASN A 1 19.31 -2.32 28.46
CA ASN A 1 17.99 -1.95 28.92
C ASN A 1 17.24 -3.24 29.28
N LYS A 2 16.73 -3.34 30.53
CA LYS A 2 16.14 -4.60 31.05
C LYS A 2 14.83 -5.02 30.35
N ASN A 3 14.24 -4.13 29.54
CA ASN A 3 12.94 -4.34 28.89
C ASN A 3 13.05 -4.43 27.36
N VAL A 4 14.23 -4.69 26.83
CA VAL A 4 14.46 -4.83 25.38
C VAL A 4 15.11 -6.19 25.14
N TYR A 5 14.47 -6.97 24.28
CA TYR A 5 14.94 -8.29 23.85
C TYR A 5 15.30 -8.25 22.37
N PHE A 6 16.42 -8.82 22.02
CA PHE A 6 16.85 -8.99 20.63
C PHE A 6 16.67 -10.45 20.23
N LEU A 7 16.00 -10.69 19.13
CA LEU A 7 15.90 -12.01 18.52
C LEU A 7 17.05 -12.14 17.52
N ASP A 8 18.30 -12.20 18.02
CA ASP A 8 19.54 -12.06 17.26
C ASP A 8 20.05 -13.38 16.65
N SER A 9 19.17 -14.32 16.46
CA SER A 9 19.46 -15.62 15.85
C SER A 9 19.10 -15.60 14.35
N LYS A 10 19.86 -16.37 13.54
CA LYS A 10 19.52 -16.64 12.12
C LYS A 10 18.40 -17.68 11.97
N THR A 11 17.96 -18.25 13.06
CA THR A 11 16.84 -19.17 13.15
C THR A 11 15.82 -18.57 14.12
N VAL A 12 14.58 -19.02 14.04
CA VAL A 12 13.56 -18.55 14.97
C VAL A 12 13.96 -18.85 16.39
N ASP A 13 13.99 -17.83 17.23
CA ASP A 13 14.23 -17.92 18.67
C ASP A 13 12.94 -17.63 19.45
N CYS A 14 12.96 -17.91 20.75
CA CYS A 14 11.82 -17.74 21.63
C CYS A 14 12.25 -17.05 22.92
N VAL A 15 11.63 -15.90 23.19
CA VAL A 15 11.82 -15.12 24.41
C VAL A 15 10.60 -15.30 25.32
N PRO A 16 10.73 -15.98 26.48
CA PRO A 16 9.65 -16.08 27.45
C PRO A 16 9.51 -14.76 28.24
N ILE A 17 8.27 -14.31 28.39
CA ILE A 17 7.89 -13.20 29.29
C ILE A 17 7.09 -13.82 30.43
N ASP A 18 7.78 -14.26 31.45
CA ASP A 18 7.21 -15.13 32.49
C ASP A 18 6.11 -14.44 33.30
N ASP A 19 6.28 -13.18 33.63
CA ASP A 19 5.31 -12.39 34.39
C ASP A 19 3.94 -12.26 33.69
N LEU A 20 3.92 -12.42 32.34
CA LEU A 20 2.70 -12.36 31.54
C LEU A 20 2.22 -13.74 31.05
N GLY A 21 3.01 -14.78 31.21
CA GLY A 21 2.73 -16.08 30.64
C GLY A 21 2.74 -16.10 29.12
N VAL A 22 3.60 -15.28 28.51
CA VAL A 22 3.71 -15.10 27.04
C VAL A 22 5.06 -15.60 26.56
N ASP A 23 5.07 -16.29 25.41
CA ASP A 23 6.26 -16.65 24.66
C ASP A 23 6.26 -15.92 23.32
N VAL A 24 7.30 -15.12 23.04
CA VAL A 24 7.46 -14.36 21.82
C VAL A 24 8.52 -15.02 20.93
N TYR A 25 8.11 -15.40 19.74
CA TYR A 25 8.95 -16.05 18.72
C TYR A 25 9.30 -15.05 17.62
N GLY A 26 10.48 -15.21 17.05
CA GLY A 26 10.91 -14.41 15.90
C GLY A 26 12.37 -14.62 15.55
N LEU A 27 12.82 -13.90 14.53
CA LEU A 27 14.23 -13.83 14.14
C LEU A 27 14.56 -12.44 13.60
N SER A 28 15.85 -12.05 13.71
CA SER A 28 16.35 -10.81 13.12
C SER A 28 16.80 -11.03 11.68
N TYR A 29 16.54 -10.02 10.84
CA TYR A 29 17.08 -9.97 9.49
C TYR A 29 18.61 -9.86 9.52
N TYR A 30 19.31 -10.67 8.74
CA TYR A 30 20.80 -10.72 8.74
C TYR A 30 21.43 -10.51 7.37
N LYS A 31 20.62 -10.39 6.31
CA LYS A 31 21.03 -10.04 4.94
C LYS A 31 19.86 -9.38 4.19
N ASN A 32 20.14 -8.68 3.10
CA ASN A 32 19.10 -7.91 2.36
C ASN A 32 18.00 -8.81 1.75
N GLU A 33 18.37 -9.97 1.22
CA GLU A 33 17.43 -10.93 0.66
C GLU A 33 17.59 -12.29 1.38
N ILE A 34 16.48 -12.86 1.83
CA ILE A 34 16.41 -14.17 2.46
C ILE A 34 15.30 -14.95 1.77
N THR A 35 15.69 -15.89 0.91
CA THR A 35 14.76 -16.67 0.08
C THR A 35 14.35 -17.99 0.75
N GLU A 36 14.97 -18.32 1.86
CA GLU A 36 14.65 -19.51 2.65
C GLU A 36 13.39 -19.27 3.50
N PRO A 37 12.41 -20.20 3.53
CA PRO A 37 11.18 -20.06 4.31
C PRO A 37 11.41 -20.38 5.80
N LEU A 38 12.14 -19.51 6.50
CA LEU A 38 12.66 -19.73 7.85
C LEU A 38 11.60 -19.90 8.95
N TYR A 39 10.34 -19.57 8.66
CA TYR A 39 9.23 -19.75 9.61
C TYR A 39 8.45 -21.06 9.41
N ASP A 40 8.76 -21.84 8.35
CA ASP A 40 7.95 -23.01 7.97
C ASP A 40 8.04 -24.19 8.97
N ASP A 41 9.15 -24.30 9.69
CA ASP A 41 9.41 -25.41 10.62
C ASP A 41 9.44 -24.96 12.10
N ILE A 42 8.82 -23.82 12.38
CA ILE A 42 8.71 -23.28 13.75
C ILE A 42 7.80 -24.19 14.58
N GLN A 43 8.19 -24.42 15.84
CA GLN A 43 7.39 -25.22 16.78
C GLN A 43 7.17 -24.44 18.07
N ILE A 44 5.92 -24.46 18.57
CA ILE A 44 5.55 -23.87 19.84
C ILE A 44 6.12 -24.73 20.97
N LYS A 45 6.94 -24.14 21.87
CA LYS A 45 7.56 -24.82 23.00
C LYS A 45 6.57 -25.18 24.11
N ASN A 46 5.65 -24.24 24.39
CA ASN A 46 4.65 -24.43 25.45
C ASN A 46 3.25 -24.00 25.00
N PRO A 47 2.36 -24.91 24.64
CA PRO A 47 1.02 -24.57 24.14
C PRO A 47 0.08 -24.00 25.21
N TYR A 48 0.43 -24.07 26.49
CA TYR A 48 -0.39 -23.51 27.58
C TYR A 48 -0.13 -22.02 27.81
N ARG A 49 0.97 -21.47 27.26
CA ARG A 49 1.29 -20.04 27.30
C ARG A 49 0.69 -19.34 26.08
N ILE A 50 0.55 -18.04 26.14
CA ILE A 50 0.21 -17.24 24.96
C ILE A 50 1.44 -17.20 24.05
N ASN A 51 1.29 -17.68 22.82
CA ASN A 51 2.37 -17.77 21.85
C ASN A 51 2.19 -16.72 20.75
N ILE A 52 3.11 -15.81 20.64
CA ILE A 52 3.09 -14.71 19.64
C ILE A 52 4.29 -14.87 18.71
N LEU A 53 4.04 -14.89 17.41
CA LEU A 53 5.09 -14.82 16.41
C LEU A 53 5.22 -13.37 15.91
N VAL A 54 6.45 -12.84 15.96
CA VAL A 54 6.81 -11.57 15.33
C VAL A 54 7.69 -11.90 14.13
N ALA A 55 7.15 -11.69 12.93
CA ALA A 55 7.80 -12.09 11.68
C ALA A 55 7.91 -10.90 10.70
N HIS A 56 9.02 -10.83 9.96
CA HIS A 56 9.19 -9.86 8.89
C HIS A 56 9.44 -10.61 7.58
N GLY A 57 8.60 -10.38 6.58
CA GLY A 57 8.69 -11.06 5.30
C GLY A 57 7.35 -11.25 4.63
N GLY A 58 7.29 -12.14 3.64
CA GLY A 58 6.05 -12.53 2.98
C GLY A 58 6.08 -12.49 1.46
N ASP A 59 7.20 -12.11 0.85
CA ASP A 59 7.44 -12.29 -0.59
C ASP A 59 8.61 -13.25 -0.85
N ASP A 60 8.85 -13.58 -2.11
CA ASP A 60 9.84 -14.60 -2.51
C ASP A 60 11.31 -14.22 -2.17
N LYS A 61 11.59 -12.95 -1.93
CA LYS A 61 12.93 -12.43 -1.62
C LYS A 61 13.14 -12.13 -0.15
N HIS A 62 12.06 -11.98 0.59
CA HIS A 62 12.08 -11.51 1.97
C HIS A 62 11.35 -12.50 2.87
N ILE A 63 12.00 -13.60 3.15
CA ILE A 63 11.52 -14.75 3.94
C ILE A 63 10.10 -15.14 3.51
N PRO A 64 9.96 -16.03 2.52
CA PRO A 64 8.66 -16.53 2.10
C PRO A 64 7.88 -17.08 3.29
N ILE A 65 6.60 -16.74 3.40
CA ILE A 65 5.75 -17.12 4.53
C ILE A 65 4.61 -18.01 4.06
N ASN A 66 4.57 -19.23 4.58
CA ASN A 66 3.43 -20.11 4.42
C ASN A 66 2.43 -19.91 5.57
N LYS A 67 1.50 -18.97 5.39
CA LYS A 67 0.46 -18.66 6.41
C LYS A 67 -0.27 -19.91 6.92
N ARG A 68 -0.53 -20.90 6.06
CA ARG A 68 -1.22 -22.14 6.45
C ARG A 68 -0.40 -23.00 7.41
N LYS A 69 0.91 -23.13 7.20
CA LYS A 69 1.78 -23.85 8.13
C LYS A 69 1.80 -23.16 9.49
N ILE A 70 2.01 -21.85 9.51
CA ILE A 70 2.03 -21.05 10.75
C ILE A 70 0.70 -21.17 11.51
N MET A 71 -0.42 -21.13 10.80
CA MET A 71 -1.75 -21.30 11.40
C MET A 71 -1.91 -22.68 12.07
N LEU A 72 -1.37 -23.74 11.46
CA LEU A 72 -1.46 -25.11 12.00
C LEU A 72 -0.63 -25.29 13.27
N GLU A 73 0.40 -24.50 13.48
CA GLU A 73 1.21 -24.52 14.72
C GLU A 73 0.44 -23.98 15.93
N GLY A 74 -0.62 -23.21 15.73
CA GLY A 74 -1.50 -22.77 16.82
C GLY A 74 -1.01 -21.56 17.59
N PHE A 75 -0.32 -20.61 16.92
CA PHE A 75 -0.02 -19.30 17.50
C PHE A 75 -1.29 -18.55 17.90
N ASP A 76 -1.25 -17.89 19.03
CA ASP A 76 -2.34 -17.07 19.53
C ASP A 76 -2.45 -15.72 18.80
N TYR A 77 -1.32 -15.25 18.26
CA TYR A 77 -1.26 -14.10 17.37
C TYR A 77 0.04 -14.10 16.54
N VAL A 78 -0.07 -13.66 15.28
CA VAL A 78 1.08 -13.47 14.38
C VAL A 78 1.11 -12.04 13.91
N ALA A 79 2.14 -11.31 14.32
CA ALA A 79 2.41 -9.93 13.93
C ALA A 79 3.42 -9.91 12.77
N PHE A 80 2.95 -9.59 11.59
CA PHE A 80 3.79 -9.48 10.39
C PHE A 80 4.24 -8.05 10.14
N GLY A 81 5.50 -7.89 9.73
CA GLY A 81 6.06 -6.69 9.09
C GLY A 81 6.41 -6.97 7.62
N HIS A 82 7.03 -6.01 6.96
CA HIS A 82 7.42 -6.00 5.55
C HIS A 82 6.36 -5.39 4.60
N ILE A 83 5.14 -5.84 4.64
CA ILE A 83 4.07 -5.27 3.82
C ILE A 83 3.57 -3.98 4.47
N HIS A 84 3.64 -2.86 3.72
CA HIS A 84 3.32 -1.53 4.25
C HIS A 84 1.82 -1.21 4.25
N ILE A 85 1.01 -2.03 3.60
CA ILE A 85 -0.45 -1.92 3.62
C ILE A 85 -0.98 -2.74 4.79
N PRO A 86 -1.79 -2.16 5.68
CA PRO A 86 -2.39 -2.92 6.78
C PRO A 86 -3.34 -3.99 6.26
N ASP A 87 -3.23 -5.19 6.83
CA ASP A 87 -4.08 -6.34 6.51
C ASP A 87 -4.38 -7.11 7.81
N LEU A 88 -5.67 -7.19 8.19
CA LEU A 88 -6.12 -7.89 9.38
C LEU A 88 -6.83 -9.18 8.98
N ASP A 89 -6.23 -10.30 9.32
CA ASP A 89 -6.80 -11.64 9.17
C ASP A 89 -7.12 -12.22 10.55
N GLU A 90 -8.17 -11.68 11.17
CA GLU A 90 -8.58 -12.09 12.52
C GLU A 90 -8.96 -13.58 12.60
N ALA A 91 -9.56 -14.13 11.54
CA ALA A 91 -9.95 -15.53 11.47
C ALA A 91 -8.75 -16.49 11.61
N ASN A 92 -7.59 -16.09 11.06
CA ASN A 92 -6.33 -16.83 11.16
C ASN A 92 -5.40 -16.28 12.24
N ARG A 93 -5.84 -15.29 13.02
CA ARG A 93 -5.09 -14.67 14.12
C ARG A 93 -3.78 -14.02 13.65
N MET A 94 -3.79 -13.40 12.47
CA MET A 94 -2.63 -12.84 11.79
C MET A 94 -2.90 -11.41 11.36
N ALA A 95 -1.87 -10.57 11.35
CA ALA A 95 -2.02 -9.24 10.77
C ALA A 95 -0.69 -8.63 10.33
N TYR A 96 -0.72 -7.87 9.23
CA TYR A 96 0.28 -6.89 8.86
C TYR A 96 -0.16 -5.53 9.40
N SER A 97 0.66 -4.89 10.21
CA SER A 97 0.36 -3.55 10.73
C SER A 97 0.49 -2.46 9.67
N GLY A 98 1.22 -2.74 8.62
CA GLY A 98 1.63 -1.71 7.65
C GLY A 98 2.72 -0.79 8.18
N SER A 99 2.86 0.37 7.54
CA SER A 99 3.75 1.46 7.97
C SER A 99 2.99 2.52 8.77
N LEU A 100 3.69 3.30 9.60
CA LEU A 100 3.07 4.40 10.37
C LEU A 100 2.74 5.61 9.49
N GLU A 101 3.55 5.85 8.46
CA GLU A 101 3.36 6.86 7.43
C GLU A 101 3.55 6.20 6.06
N PRO A 102 2.91 6.70 5.00
CA PRO A 102 3.11 6.14 3.66
C PRO A 102 4.54 6.43 3.16
N ILE A 103 5.19 5.43 2.59
CA ILE A 103 6.59 5.49 2.13
C ILE A 103 6.65 5.63 0.61
N ASP A 104 5.67 5.04 -0.10
CA ASP A 104 5.61 5.04 -1.55
C ASP A 104 4.30 5.65 -2.07
N VAL A 105 4.35 6.29 -3.25
CA VAL A 105 3.21 6.94 -3.90
C VAL A 105 2.06 5.99 -4.25
N ASN A 106 2.33 4.69 -4.33
CA ASN A 106 1.32 3.68 -4.61
C ASN A 106 0.67 3.12 -3.33
N GLU A 107 1.16 3.52 -2.17
CA GLU A 107 0.61 3.13 -0.87
C GLU A 107 -0.59 4.02 -0.48
N ILE A 108 -1.69 3.84 -1.17
CA ILE A 108 -2.92 4.62 -0.98
C ILE A 108 -3.60 4.24 0.34
N GLY A 109 -4.31 5.21 0.93
CA GLY A 109 -5.16 5.02 2.10
C GLY A 109 -4.43 5.15 3.44
N PRO A 110 -5.14 4.93 4.55
CA PRO A 110 -4.64 5.20 5.89
C PRO A 110 -3.45 4.31 6.27
N ARG A 111 -2.51 4.90 7.01
CA ARG A 111 -1.39 4.21 7.65
C ARG A 111 -1.48 4.34 9.15
N GLY A 112 -0.91 3.37 9.88
CA GLY A 112 -1.04 3.35 11.31
C GLY A 112 -0.46 2.09 11.94
N PHE A 113 -1.12 1.62 12.98
CA PHE A 113 -0.67 0.46 13.76
C PHE A 113 -1.85 -0.39 14.22
N ILE A 114 -1.54 -1.60 14.62
CA ILE A 114 -2.52 -2.52 15.22
C ILE A 114 -2.30 -2.55 16.73
N TYR A 115 -3.39 -2.52 17.47
CA TYR A 115 -3.37 -2.74 18.90
C TYR A 115 -4.57 -3.58 19.34
N GLY A 116 -4.46 -4.20 20.51
CA GLY A 116 -5.56 -5.00 21.05
C GLY A 116 -5.13 -5.93 22.15
N GLU A 117 -5.94 -6.93 22.39
CA GLU A 117 -5.77 -7.92 23.44
C GLU A 117 -5.73 -9.33 22.85
N VAL A 118 -4.77 -10.12 23.33
CA VAL A 118 -4.56 -11.51 22.94
C VAL A 118 -4.71 -12.40 24.17
N THR A 119 -5.54 -13.41 24.06
CA THR A 119 -5.67 -14.48 25.06
C THR A 119 -5.65 -15.83 24.35
N LYS A 120 -5.58 -16.93 25.12
CA LYS A 120 -5.70 -18.28 24.54
C LYS A 120 -7.01 -18.51 23.81
N GLN A 121 -8.08 -17.88 24.27
CA GLN A 121 -9.44 -18.07 23.74
C GLN A 121 -9.80 -17.02 22.70
N ASN A 122 -9.41 -15.76 22.93
CA ASN A 122 -9.87 -14.61 22.15
C ASN A 122 -8.71 -13.78 21.61
N LEU A 123 -8.90 -13.27 20.40
CA LEU A 123 -8.13 -12.21 19.79
C LEU A 123 -9.07 -11.01 19.53
N ASN A 124 -8.73 -9.85 20.05
CA ASN A 124 -9.44 -8.60 19.80
C ASN A 124 -8.42 -7.55 19.38
N ILE A 125 -8.19 -7.45 18.09
CA ILE A 125 -7.24 -6.51 17.50
C ILE A 125 -7.97 -5.52 16.60
N ARG A 126 -7.41 -4.32 16.47
CA ARG A 126 -7.95 -3.30 15.56
C ARG A 126 -6.83 -2.46 14.99
N PHE A 127 -7.02 -2.02 13.75
CA PHE A 127 -6.18 -1.04 13.12
C PHE A 127 -6.55 0.35 13.64
N GLN A 128 -5.53 1.13 14.00
CA GLN A 128 -5.65 2.53 14.37
C GLN A 128 -4.89 3.38 13.36
N SER A 129 -5.61 4.21 12.62
CA SER A 129 -4.99 5.20 11.75
C SER A 129 -4.17 6.19 12.58
N PHE A 130 -2.96 6.47 12.12
CA PHE A 130 -1.99 7.33 12.79
C PHE A 130 -1.33 8.33 11.84
N SER A 131 -1.25 8.03 10.54
CA SER A 131 -0.62 8.89 9.54
C SER A 131 -1.26 10.27 9.52
N LYS A 132 -0.42 11.30 9.36
CA LYS A 132 -0.87 12.69 9.25
C LYS A 132 -1.41 13.01 7.86
N ARG A 133 -0.98 12.25 6.85
CA ARG A 133 -1.39 12.40 5.47
C ARG A 133 -1.38 11.06 4.74
N GLU A 134 -2.14 11.00 3.67
CA GLU A 134 -2.28 9.82 2.84
C GLU A 134 -1.90 10.16 1.40
N TYR A 135 -1.43 9.16 0.65
CA TYR A 135 -1.43 9.27 -0.80
C TYR A 135 -2.85 9.05 -1.33
N LYS A 136 -3.29 9.96 -2.19
CA LYS A 136 -4.58 9.91 -2.87
C LYS A 136 -4.37 9.88 -4.38
N HIS A 137 -5.13 9.06 -5.08
CA HIS A 137 -5.17 9.08 -6.53
C HIS A 137 -6.42 9.84 -6.99
N ALA A 138 -6.21 10.94 -7.71
CA ALA A 138 -7.25 11.70 -8.36
C ALA A 138 -7.29 11.31 -9.84
N GLU A 139 -8.38 10.70 -10.29
CA GLU A 139 -8.65 10.48 -11.70
C GLU A 139 -9.61 11.56 -12.20
N MET A 140 -9.20 12.27 -13.23
CA MET A 140 -9.96 13.37 -13.83
C MET A 140 -10.32 13.01 -15.27
N THR A 141 -11.61 13.01 -15.58
CA THR A 141 -12.06 12.73 -16.95
C THR A 141 -12.25 14.03 -17.72
N VAL A 142 -11.63 14.12 -18.87
CA VAL A 142 -11.81 15.25 -19.80
C VAL A 142 -12.79 14.92 -20.93
N THR A 143 -13.38 15.96 -21.49
CA THR A 143 -14.18 15.93 -22.69
C THR A 143 -13.57 16.86 -23.74
N THR A 144 -14.06 16.81 -24.98
CA THR A 144 -13.61 17.69 -26.09
C THR A 144 -13.76 19.19 -25.81
N ASN A 145 -14.60 19.57 -24.86
CA ASN A 145 -14.82 20.96 -24.47
C ASN A 145 -14.08 21.39 -23.21
N ALA A 146 -13.24 20.51 -22.64
CA ALA A 146 -12.51 20.80 -21.42
C ALA A 146 -11.54 21.97 -21.58
N THR A 147 -11.36 22.72 -20.51
CA THR A 147 -10.41 23.83 -20.43
C THR A 147 -9.43 23.64 -19.26
N ASN A 148 -8.24 24.20 -19.34
CA ASN A 148 -7.27 24.15 -18.25
C ASN A 148 -7.79 24.79 -16.95
N MET A 149 -8.66 25.79 -17.07
CA MET A 149 -9.29 26.43 -15.91
C MET A 149 -10.26 25.48 -15.20
N GLU A 150 -11.09 24.73 -15.94
CA GLU A 150 -12.00 23.73 -15.38
C GLU A 150 -11.24 22.56 -14.74
N LEU A 151 -10.20 22.05 -15.41
CA LEU A 151 -9.36 21.00 -14.84
C LEU A 151 -8.73 21.43 -13.52
N ARG A 152 -8.17 22.64 -13.48
CA ARG A 152 -7.59 23.20 -12.26
C ARG A 152 -8.63 23.37 -11.16
N HIS A 153 -9.81 23.85 -11.49
CA HIS A 153 -10.91 24.02 -10.53
C HIS A 153 -11.38 22.69 -9.96
N THR A 154 -11.61 21.69 -10.82
CA THR A 154 -12.01 20.33 -10.42
C THR A 154 -10.97 19.69 -9.49
N LEU A 155 -9.67 19.85 -9.82
CA LEU A 155 -8.61 19.35 -8.95
C LEU A 155 -8.58 20.06 -7.61
N MET A 156 -8.77 21.38 -7.57
CA MET A 156 -8.84 22.14 -6.33
C MET A 156 -10.01 21.70 -5.45
N GLU A 157 -11.20 21.51 -6.02
CA GLU A 157 -12.37 21.01 -5.29
C GLU A 157 -12.14 19.59 -4.74
N PHE A 158 -11.50 18.74 -5.53
CA PHE A 158 -11.14 17.39 -5.07
C PHE A 158 -10.17 17.44 -3.88
N ILE A 159 -9.13 18.26 -3.95
CA ILE A 159 -8.14 18.44 -2.87
C ILE A 159 -8.80 19.02 -1.60
N GLU A 160 -9.70 20.01 -1.75
CA GLU A 160 -10.46 20.55 -0.61
C GLU A 160 -11.30 19.49 0.09
N LYS A 161 -11.97 18.67 -0.69
CA LYS A 161 -12.83 17.59 -0.18
C LYS A 161 -12.03 16.48 0.49
N GLU A 162 -10.94 16.04 -0.12
CA GLU A 162 -10.14 14.91 0.35
C GLU A 162 -9.10 15.30 1.42
N GLY A 163 -8.78 16.59 1.54
CA GLY A 163 -7.88 17.16 2.56
C GLY A 163 -6.59 17.72 2.00
N ARG A 164 -6.32 18.99 2.27
CA ARG A 164 -5.17 19.76 1.74
C ARG A 164 -3.80 19.21 2.15
N ASP A 165 -3.73 18.50 3.27
CA ASP A 165 -2.48 17.94 3.79
C ASP A 165 -2.08 16.64 3.10
N ASN A 166 -3.00 15.99 2.40
CA ASN A 166 -2.74 14.77 1.66
C ASN A 166 -1.84 14.99 0.44
N ILE A 167 -1.26 13.92 -0.07
CA ILE A 167 -0.36 13.92 -1.22
C ILE A 167 -1.10 13.31 -2.41
N TYR A 168 -1.08 14.01 -3.56
CA TYR A 168 -1.91 13.66 -4.69
C TYR A 168 -1.09 13.19 -5.89
N LYS A 169 -1.53 12.07 -6.47
CA LYS A 169 -1.15 11.62 -7.81
C LYS A 169 -2.37 11.79 -8.71
N VAL A 170 -2.21 12.54 -9.78
CA VAL A 170 -3.30 12.89 -10.70
C VAL A 170 -3.12 12.13 -12.00
N THR A 171 -4.20 11.51 -12.48
CA THR A 171 -4.26 10.91 -13.81
C THR A 171 -5.42 11.54 -14.56
N ILE A 172 -5.15 12.05 -15.77
CA ILE A 172 -6.16 12.63 -16.64
C ILE A 172 -6.48 11.59 -17.71
N VAL A 173 -7.75 11.30 -17.90
CA VAL A 173 -8.25 10.28 -18.85
C VAL A 173 -9.38 10.86 -19.72
N GLY A 174 -9.79 10.16 -20.74
CA GLY A 174 -10.91 10.52 -21.61
C GLY A 174 -10.47 11.07 -22.96
N TYR A 175 -11.40 11.69 -23.68
CA TYR A 175 -11.19 12.18 -25.02
C TYR A 175 -11.14 13.71 -25.02
N ARG A 176 -10.04 14.28 -25.52
CA ARG A 176 -9.84 15.72 -25.60
C ARG A 176 -9.89 16.24 -27.04
N ASN A 177 -10.16 17.52 -27.20
CA ASN A 177 -9.94 18.18 -28.48
C ASN A 177 -8.47 17.97 -28.90
N PRO A 178 -8.19 17.56 -30.16
CA PRO A 178 -6.83 17.37 -30.65
C PRO A 178 -5.92 18.58 -30.48
N ASP A 179 -6.48 19.79 -30.57
CA ASP A 179 -5.76 21.07 -30.46
C ASP A 179 -5.67 21.59 -28.99
N PHE A 180 -6.17 20.82 -28.02
CA PHE A 180 -6.13 21.21 -26.61
C PHE A 180 -4.88 20.67 -25.93
N ASP A 181 -4.00 21.56 -25.50
CA ASP A 181 -2.85 21.23 -24.68
C ASP A 181 -3.18 21.37 -23.18
N ILE A 182 -3.02 20.27 -22.46
CA ILE A 182 -3.26 20.23 -21.02
C ILE A 182 -2.05 20.83 -20.29
N ASP A 183 -2.29 21.83 -19.44
CA ASP A 183 -1.27 22.46 -18.58
C ASP A 183 -0.95 21.55 -17.38
N LEU A 184 -0.14 20.51 -17.63
CA LEU A 184 0.29 19.56 -16.61
C LEU A 184 1.11 20.24 -15.49
N GLU A 185 1.93 21.24 -15.85
CA GLU A 185 2.74 21.99 -14.87
C GLU A 185 1.86 22.83 -13.97
N GLY A 186 0.86 23.52 -14.52
CA GLY A 186 -0.11 24.27 -13.74
C GLY A 186 -0.94 23.41 -12.80
N LEU A 187 -1.29 22.19 -13.22
CA LEU A 187 -1.96 21.21 -12.35
C LEU A 187 -1.03 20.69 -11.24
N ALA A 188 0.24 20.45 -11.54
CA ALA A 188 1.22 20.00 -10.54
C ALA A 188 1.48 21.04 -9.44
N GLN A 189 1.13 22.31 -9.67
CA GLN A 189 1.25 23.39 -8.67
C GLN A 189 0.02 23.52 -7.77
N VAL A 190 -1.01 22.71 -7.96
CA VAL A 190 -2.23 22.74 -7.16
C VAL A 190 -2.05 21.89 -5.92
N GLY A 191 -1.74 22.49 -4.78
CA GLY A 191 -1.55 21.77 -3.51
C GLY A 191 -0.35 20.82 -3.51
N ASN A 192 -0.47 19.70 -2.82
CA ASN A 192 0.60 18.68 -2.68
C ASN A 192 0.53 17.64 -3.81
N VAL A 193 0.50 18.06 -5.06
CA VAL A 193 0.51 17.16 -6.21
C VAL A 193 1.94 16.75 -6.54
N VAL A 194 2.23 15.45 -6.48
CA VAL A 194 3.58 14.90 -6.74
C VAL A 194 3.76 14.38 -8.17
N SER A 195 2.67 14.08 -8.85
CA SER A 195 2.70 13.71 -10.26
C SER A 195 1.38 13.99 -10.96
N VAL A 196 1.45 14.39 -12.22
CA VAL A 196 0.32 14.49 -13.14
C VAL A 196 0.66 13.67 -14.37
N THR A 197 -0.23 12.75 -14.74
CA THR A 197 -0.05 11.89 -15.92
C THR A 197 -1.21 12.12 -16.87
N ASP A 198 -0.90 12.49 -18.10
CA ASP A 198 -1.88 12.57 -19.20
C ASP A 198 -2.01 11.18 -19.86
N ARG A 199 -3.21 10.62 -19.81
CA ARG A 199 -3.64 9.39 -20.49
C ARG A 199 -4.87 9.67 -21.38
N THR A 200 -5.05 10.91 -21.79
CA THR A 200 -6.15 11.26 -22.69
C THR A 200 -5.83 10.84 -24.11
N GLU A 201 -6.87 10.60 -24.87
CA GLU A 201 -6.78 10.36 -26.31
C GLU A 201 -7.38 11.56 -27.08
N PRO A 202 -6.78 11.99 -28.21
CA PRO A 202 -7.38 13.02 -29.03
C PRO A 202 -8.62 12.47 -29.74
N ASP A 203 -9.71 13.22 -29.68
CA ASP A 203 -10.98 12.90 -30.38
C ASP A 203 -10.94 13.48 -31.79
N TYR A 204 -10.42 12.70 -32.73
CA TYR A 204 -10.35 13.08 -34.13
C TYR A 204 -11.67 12.80 -34.84
N ASP A 205 -12.22 13.78 -35.57
CA ASP A 205 -13.21 13.55 -36.61
C ASP A 205 -12.48 12.99 -37.84
N PHE A 206 -12.45 11.67 -37.96
CA PHE A 206 -11.78 10.98 -39.06
C PHE A 206 -12.40 11.26 -40.42
N GLU A 207 -13.70 11.55 -40.51
CA GLU A 207 -14.36 11.93 -41.77
C GLU A 207 -13.87 13.30 -42.22
N GLU A 208 -13.87 14.29 -41.34
CA GLU A 208 -13.34 15.63 -41.63
C GLU A 208 -11.85 15.57 -41.97
N LEU A 209 -11.08 14.77 -41.21
CA LEU A 209 -9.65 14.62 -41.42
C LEU A 209 -9.33 13.99 -42.77
N TYR A 210 -10.09 12.98 -43.19
CA TYR A 210 -9.97 12.36 -44.52
C TYR A 210 -10.29 13.34 -45.63
N GLU A 211 -11.43 14.04 -45.57
CA GLU A 211 -11.83 15.01 -46.58
C GLU A 211 -10.79 16.14 -46.77
N ARG A 212 -10.17 16.60 -45.69
CA ARG A 212 -9.09 17.59 -45.75
C ARG A 212 -7.80 17.08 -46.37
N ASN A 213 -7.56 15.79 -46.32
CA ASN A 213 -6.27 15.18 -46.64
C ASN A 213 -6.33 14.15 -47.80
N LYS A 214 -7.46 13.94 -48.43
CA LYS A 214 -7.67 12.92 -49.46
C LYS A 214 -6.67 12.92 -50.63
N ASP A 215 -6.05 14.06 -50.91
CA ASP A 215 -5.10 14.26 -51.98
C ASP A 215 -3.62 14.17 -51.53
N ASN A 216 -3.35 13.80 -50.26
CA ASN A 216 -2.00 13.71 -49.75
C ASN A 216 -1.74 12.37 -49.01
N LEU A 217 -0.49 12.17 -48.56
CA LEU A 217 -0.10 10.94 -47.87
C LEU A 217 -0.91 10.63 -46.60
N LEU A 218 -1.35 11.66 -45.86
CA LEU A 218 -2.10 11.46 -44.61
C LEU A 218 -3.47 10.82 -44.93
N GLY A 219 -4.18 11.27 -45.96
CA GLY A 219 -5.44 10.69 -46.36
C GLY A 219 -5.37 9.22 -46.86
N MET A 220 -4.16 8.74 -47.19
CA MET A 220 -3.94 7.32 -47.49
C MET A 220 -3.87 6.41 -46.28
N PHE A 221 -3.69 7.01 -45.05
CA PHE A 221 -3.55 6.26 -43.79
C PHE A 221 -4.77 6.40 -42.89
N ILE A 222 -5.73 7.28 -43.18
CA ILE A 222 -7.02 7.44 -42.51
C ILE A 222 -8.05 6.49 -43.11
#